data_5eea653bfd49af546f187d165c71f41f
#
_entry.id   5eea653bfd49af546f187d165c71f41f
#
_cell.length_a   1.000
_cell.length_b   1.000
_cell.length_c   1.000
_cell.angle_alpha   90.00
_cell.angle_beta   90.00
_cell.angle_gamma   90.00
#
_symmetry.space_group_name_H-M   'P 1'
#
loop_
_entity.id
_entity.type
_entity.pdbx_description
1 polymer ?
#
loop_
_entity_poly.entity_id
_entity_poly.type
_entity_poly.pdbx_seq_one_letter_code
_entity_poly.pdbx_strand_id
1 'polypeptide(L)'
;MKEIWKDIEGYEGRYQVSNFGNVKSLNYKHTGEEKIMQSCKDKIGYLNIKLFMNGKPKMYKVHRLVAQAFIPNPNNYPQVNHKDENKINNNVNNLEWCTAKYNSNFGTRNERLRKNHKYNKGEKHPCYGKHHSKDTLKKMSENHADISNEKHPRAKKVICITTNEKFNCIKIASEKYNANQSQIIKCCKGKAKSAGKHPITNEKLVWEYYPK
;
A
#
# COMPACT_ATOMS: atom_id res chain seq x y z
N MET A 1 -19.86 -30.41 -9.14
CA MET A 1 -19.91 -30.04 -7.70
C MET A 1 -21.34 -29.71 -7.38
N LYS A 2 -21.89 -30.16 -6.24
CA LYS A 2 -23.26 -29.84 -5.82
C LYS A 2 -23.32 -28.43 -5.27
N GLU A 3 -24.43 -27.72 -5.51
CA GLU A 3 -24.65 -26.40 -4.92
C GLU A 3 -24.97 -26.53 -3.43
N ILE A 4 -24.24 -25.78 -2.62
CA ILE A 4 -24.34 -25.77 -1.14
C ILE A 4 -24.72 -24.35 -0.74
N TRP A 5 -25.70 -24.21 0.16
CA TRP A 5 -26.21 -22.96 0.66
C TRP A 5 -25.82 -22.74 2.12
N LYS A 6 -25.42 -21.52 2.47
CA LYS A 6 -25.16 -21.10 3.85
C LYS A 6 -25.84 -19.77 4.13
N ASP A 7 -26.25 -19.58 5.38
CA ASP A 7 -26.82 -18.31 5.82
C ASP A 7 -25.80 -17.18 5.67
N ILE A 8 -26.31 -16.01 5.31
CA ILE A 8 -25.49 -14.79 5.26
C ILE A 8 -25.41 -14.23 6.67
N GLU A 9 -24.19 -14.02 7.16
CA GLU A 9 -23.91 -13.46 8.48
C GLU A 9 -24.69 -12.15 8.73
N GLY A 10 -25.42 -12.08 9.84
CA GLY A 10 -26.34 -10.99 10.19
C GLY A 10 -27.67 -11.00 9.43
N TYR A 11 -27.95 -12.05 8.64
CA TYR A 11 -29.21 -12.25 7.92
C TYR A 11 -29.72 -13.69 8.03
N GLU A 12 -29.35 -14.38 9.08
CA GLU A 12 -29.71 -15.77 9.36
C GLU A 12 -31.23 -15.96 9.28
N GLY A 13 -31.65 -17.05 8.64
CA GLY A 13 -33.10 -17.34 8.41
C GLY A 13 -33.80 -16.43 7.42
N ARG A 14 -33.09 -15.50 6.76
CA ARG A 14 -33.67 -14.57 5.77
C ARG A 14 -33.05 -14.72 4.39
N TYR A 15 -31.73 -14.82 4.33
CA TYR A 15 -30.97 -14.91 3.07
C TYR A 15 -29.86 -15.93 3.17
N GLN A 16 -29.66 -16.66 2.08
CA GLN A 16 -28.56 -17.59 1.93
C GLN A 16 -27.74 -17.28 0.68
N VAL A 17 -26.48 -17.61 0.74
CA VAL A 17 -25.54 -17.54 -0.38
C VAL A 17 -25.04 -18.93 -0.72
N SER A 18 -24.86 -19.24 -2.01
CA SER A 18 -24.33 -20.51 -2.46
C SER A 18 -22.84 -20.45 -2.77
N ASN A 19 -22.20 -21.62 -2.78
CA ASN A 19 -20.82 -21.80 -3.22
C ASN A 19 -20.60 -21.46 -4.71
N PHE A 20 -21.65 -21.26 -5.49
CA PHE A 20 -21.60 -20.79 -6.89
C PHE A 20 -21.81 -19.29 -7.06
N GLY A 21 -22.11 -18.58 -5.96
CA GLY A 21 -22.36 -17.14 -6.00
C GLY A 21 -23.82 -16.75 -6.26
N ASN A 22 -24.76 -17.67 -6.11
CA ASN A 22 -26.19 -17.36 -6.10
C ASN A 22 -26.60 -16.89 -4.71
N VAL A 23 -27.58 -16.02 -4.64
CA VAL A 23 -28.18 -15.56 -3.38
C VAL A 23 -29.67 -15.80 -3.44
N LYS A 24 -30.24 -16.38 -2.38
CA LYS A 24 -31.68 -16.57 -2.27
C LYS A 24 -32.26 -15.90 -1.03
N SER A 25 -33.52 -15.46 -1.14
CA SER A 25 -34.36 -15.10 -0.01
C SER A 25 -35.14 -16.31 0.42
N LEU A 26 -35.20 -16.59 1.73
CA LEU A 26 -35.99 -17.68 2.30
C LEU A 26 -37.45 -17.31 2.48
N ASN A 27 -37.77 -16.02 2.43
CA ASN A 27 -39.13 -15.50 2.51
C ASN A 27 -39.26 -14.25 1.63
N TYR A 28 -39.40 -14.47 0.32
CA TYR A 28 -39.39 -13.38 -0.66
C TYR A 28 -40.67 -12.56 -0.54
N LYS A 29 -40.53 -11.26 -0.30
CA LYS A 29 -41.68 -10.31 -0.13
C LYS A 29 -42.72 -10.76 0.92
N HIS A 30 -42.30 -11.52 1.92
CA HIS A 30 -43.18 -12.06 2.98
C HIS A 30 -44.24 -13.06 2.49
N THR A 31 -44.02 -13.73 1.35
CA THR A 31 -44.95 -14.73 0.80
C THR A 31 -44.73 -16.14 1.40
N GLY A 32 -43.70 -16.35 2.17
CA GLY A 32 -43.28 -17.69 2.66
C GLY A 32 -42.47 -18.51 1.64
N GLU A 33 -42.30 -17.99 0.42
CA GLU A 33 -41.57 -18.71 -0.66
C GLU A 33 -40.12 -18.34 -0.74
N GLU A 34 -39.29 -19.34 -1.05
CA GLU A 34 -37.88 -19.12 -1.38
C GLU A 34 -37.75 -18.59 -2.82
N LYS A 35 -36.83 -17.65 -3.02
CA LYS A 35 -36.56 -17.14 -4.37
C LYS A 35 -35.10 -16.79 -4.54
N ILE A 36 -34.48 -17.26 -5.65
CA ILE A 36 -33.15 -16.80 -6.08
C ILE A 36 -33.26 -15.34 -6.52
N MET A 37 -32.43 -14.51 -5.91
CA MET A 37 -32.44 -13.07 -6.14
C MET A 37 -31.58 -12.71 -7.31
N GLN A 38 -31.98 -11.76 -8.12
CA GLN A 38 -31.19 -11.26 -9.22
C GLN A 38 -30.13 -10.28 -8.72
N SER A 39 -28.87 -10.56 -9.00
CA SER A 39 -27.76 -9.64 -8.76
C SER A 39 -27.63 -8.63 -9.89
N CYS A 40 -27.15 -7.43 -9.60
CA CYS A 40 -26.86 -6.39 -10.58
C CYS A 40 -25.35 -6.12 -10.67
N LYS A 41 -24.89 -5.81 -11.88
CA LYS A 41 -23.48 -5.49 -12.15
C LYS A 41 -23.23 -4.00 -11.87
N ASP A 42 -22.20 -3.69 -11.09
CA ASP A 42 -21.78 -2.30 -10.88
C ASP A 42 -20.93 -1.77 -12.06
N LYS A 43 -20.63 -0.46 -12.01
CA LYS A 43 -19.82 0.22 -13.04
C LYS A 43 -18.40 -0.35 -13.18
N ILE A 44 -17.91 -1.03 -12.14
CA ILE A 44 -16.56 -1.63 -12.09
C ILE A 44 -16.59 -3.09 -12.55
N GLY A 45 -17.79 -3.68 -12.69
CA GLY A 45 -18.02 -5.03 -13.20
C GLY A 45 -18.28 -6.10 -12.13
N TYR A 46 -18.40 -5.75 -10.85
CA TYR A 46 -18.75 -6.70 -9.80
C TYR A 46 -20.25 -6.93 -9.70
N LEU A 47 -20.66 -8.16 -9.34
CA LEU A 47 -22.05 -8.47 -9.01
C LEU A 47 -22.36 -8.01 -7.58
N ASN A 48 -23.44 -7.25 -7.45
CA ASN A 48 -23.97 -6.75 -6.19
C ASN A 48 -25.40 -7.25 -5.96
N ILE A 49 -25.75 -7.42 -4.70
CA ILE A 49 -27.08 -7.81 -4.26
C ILE A 49 -27.57 -6.84 -3.17
N LYS A 50 -28.86 -6.51 -3.21
CA LYS A 50 -29.50 -5.69 -2.18
C LYS A 50 -30.20 -6.59 -1.19
N LEU A 51 -29.80 -6.55 0.08
CA LEU A 51 -30.43 -7.26 1.18
C LEU A 51 -31.15 -6.27 2.10
N PHE A 52 -32.23 -6.72 2.72
CA PHE A 52 -33.03 -5.90 3.61
C PHE A 52 -33.01 -6.44 5.04
N MET A 53 -32.78 -5.55 5.99
CA MET A 53 -32.85 -5.81 7.42
C MET A 53 -33.69 -4.69 8.07
N ASN A 54 -34.76 -5.05 8.76
CA ASN A 54 -35.67 -4.10 9.43
C ASN A 54 -36.10 -2.93 8.52
N GLY A 55 -36.53 -3.26 7.28
CA GLY A 55 -36.95 -2.29 6.28
C GLY A 55 -35.84 -1.49 5.62
N LYS A 56 -34.56 -1.59 6.11
CA LYS A 56 -33.45 -0.85 5.55
C LYS A 56 -32.64 -1.68 4.55
N PRO A 57 -32.47 -1.19 3.31
CA PRO A 57 -31.69 -1.88 2.29
C PRO A 57 -30.17 -1.65 2.49
N LYS A 58 -29.37 -2.70 2.23
CA LYS A 58 -27.91 -2.59 2.16
C LYS A 58 -27.39 -3.37 0.96
N MET A 59 -26.43 -2.77 0.23
CA MET A 59 -25.80 -3.40 -0.93
C MET A 59 -24.57 -4.18 -0.51
N TYR A 60 -24.47 -5.40 -1.01
CA TYR A 60 -23.33 -6.28 -0.79
C TYR A 60 -22.74 -6.77 -2.11
N LYS A 61 -21.44 -6.93 -2.14
CA LYS A 61 -20.76 -7.59 -3.25
C LYS A 61 -20.88 -9.10 -3.09
N VAL A 62 -21.38 -9.79 -4.11
CA VAL A 62 -21.66 -11.23 -4.04
C VAL A 62 -20.39 -12.04 -3.70
N HIS A 63 -19.25 -11.76 -4.35
CA HIS A 63 -17.99 -12.44 -4.04
C HIS A 63 -17.58 -12.35 -2.56
N ARG A 64 -17.89 -11.22 -1.90
CA ARG A 64 -17.59 -11.08 -0.46
C ARG A 64 -18.48 -11.94 0.41
N LEU A 65 -19.78 -12.03 0.06
CA LEU A 65 -20.71 -12.92 0.77
C LEU A 65 -20.29 -14.38 0.63
N VAL A 66 -19.88 -14.82 -0.57
CA VAL A 66 -19.35 -16.17 -0.80
C VAL A 66 -18.08 -16.40 0.00
N ALA A 67 -17.13 -15.47 -0.05
CA ALA A 67 -15.87 -15.62 0.68
C ALA A 67 -16.11 -15.68 2.20
N GLN A 68 -16.96 -14.84 2.76
CA GLN A 68 -17.31 -14.84 4.18
C GLN A 68 -17.97 -16.16 4.60
N ALA A 69 -18.86 -16.70 3.79
CA ALA A 69 -19.59 -17.93 4.13
C ALA A 69 -18.77 -19.21 3.96
N PHE A 70 -17.84 -19.25 3.00
CA PHE A 70 -17.22 -20.51 2.57
C PHE A 70 -15.70 -20.58 2.73
N ILE A 71 -14.99 -19.46 2.81
CA ILE A 71 -13.53 -19.44 2.80
C ILE A 71 -13.01 -18.93 4.15
N PRO A 72 -12.31 -19.76 4.94
CA PRO A 72 -11.69 -19.33 6.18
C PRO A 72 -10.73 -18.16 5.95
N ASN A 73 -10.73 -17.17 6.87
CA ASN A 73 -9.83 -16.00 6.82
C ASN A 73 -9.07 -15.81 8.15
N PRO A 74 -8.19 -16.76 8.55
CA PRO A 74 -7.50 -16.70 9.82
C PRO A 74 -6.57 -15.50 9.97
N ASN A 75 -6.10 -14.95 8.85
CA ASN A 75 -5.20 -13.79 8.81
C ASN A 75 -5.94 -12.44 8.71
N ASN A 76 -7.28 -12.43 8.75
CA ASN A 76 -8.11 -11.24 8.60
C ASN A 76 -7.74 -10.38 7.37
N TYR A 77 -7.48 -11.01 6.23
CA TYR A 77 -7.18 -10.30 4.99
C TYR A 77 -8.39 -9.46 4.53
N PRO A 78 -8.16 -8.19 4.14
CA PRO A 78 -9.26 -7.24 3.90
C PRO A 78 -9.93 -7.38 2.53
N GLN A 79 -9.30 -8.09 1.58
CA GLN A 79 -9.77 -8.16 0.20
C GLN A 79 -10.01 -9.58 -0.27
N VAL A 80 -10.92 -9.72 -1.24
CA VAL A 80 -11.18 -10.96 -1.95
C VAL A 80 -10.76 -10.79 -3.40
N ASN A 81 -9.93 -11.69 -3.90
CA ASN A 81 -9.45 -11.75 -5.28
C ASN A 81 -10.23 -12.81 -6.08
N HIS A 82 -10.39 -12.58 -7.39
CA HIS A 82 -10.84 -13.55 -8.37
C HIS A 82 -9.62 -14.14 -9.09
N LYS A 83 -9.35 -15.43 -8.91
CA LYS A 83 -8.17 -16.10 -9.47
C LYS A 83 -8.11 -16.06 -10.99
N ASP A 84 -9.27 -16.09 -11.65
CA ASP A 84 -9.40 -15.99 -13.12
C ASP A 84 -9.53 -14.53 -13.63
N GLU A 85 -9.40 -13.53 -12.75
CA GLU A 85 -9.64 -12.10 -13.05
C GLU A 85 -11.07 -11.77 -13.52
N ASN A 86 -11.99 -12.72 -13.53
CA ASN A 86 -13.38 -12.52 -13.94
C ASN A 86 -14.26 -12.14 -12.75
N LYS A 87 -14.61 -10.87 -12.64
CA LYS A 87 -15.37 -10.29 -11.52
C LYS A 87 -16.81 -10.82 -11.37
N ILE A 88 -17.34 -11.52 -12.36
CA ILE A 88 -18.67 -12.12 -12.30
C ILE A 88 -18.64 -13.60 -11.92
N ASN A 89 -17.49 -14.24 -11.97
CA ASN A 89 -17.31 -15.63 -11.55
C ASN A 89 -17.10 -15.72 -10.04
N ASN A 90 -18.20 -15.75 -9.29
CA ASN A 90 -18.18 -15.77 -7.83
C ASN A 90 -18.18 -17.18 -7.23
N ASN A 91 -17.78 -18.20 -8.02
CA ASN A 91 -17.61 -19.55 -7.50
C ASN A 91 -16.54 -19.58 -6.40
N VAL A 92 -16.80 -20.29 -5.31
CA VAL A 92 -15.89 -20.39 -4.15
C VAL A 92 -14.46 -20.82 -4.53
N ASN A 93 -14.31 -21.71 -5.50
CA ASN A 93 -12.99 -22.19 -5.97
C ASN A 93 -12.19 -21.10 -6.69
N ASN A 94 -12.87 -20.08 -7.22
CA ASN A 94 -12.28 -18.96 -7.91
C ASN A 94 -11.90 -17.80 -6.99
N LEU A 95 -12.33 -17.84 -5.74
CA LEU A 95 -12.13 -16.75 -4.77
C LEU A 95 -11.02 -17.10 -3.77
N GLU A 96 -10.34 -16.06 -3.31
CA GLU A 96 -9.35 -16.16 -2.23
C GLU A 96 -9.28 -14.86 -1.43
N TRP A 97 -9.06 -14.97 -0.11
CA TRP A 97 -8.74 -13.81 0.72
C TRP A 97 -7.31 -13.37 0.48
N CYS A 98 -7.08 -12.06 0.39
CA CYS A 98 -5.76 -11.52 0.09
C CYS A 98 -5.51 -10.14 0.68
N THR A 99 -4.23 -9.74 0.69
CA THR A 99 -3.83 -8.38 1.04
C THR A 99 -4.10 -7.40 -0.12
N ALA A 100 -4.23 -6.10 0.19
CA ALA A 100 -4.37 -5.07 -0.84
C ALA A 100 -3.16 -5.03 -1.81
N LYS A 101 -1.94 -5.25 -1.29
CA LYS A 101 -0.72 -5.30 -2.10
C LYS A 101 -0.73 -6.48 -3.07
N TYR A 102 -1.11 -7.66 -2.61
CA TYR A 102 -1.24 -8.86 -3.47
C TYR A 102 -2.26 -8.60 -4.57
N ASN A 103 -3.48 -8.19 -4.22
CA ASN A 103 -4.57 -7.95 -5.16
C ASN A 103 -4.23 -6.88 -6.22
N SER A 104 -3.50 -5.83 -5.81
CA SER A 104 -3.06 -4.78 -6.74
C SER A 104 -2.05 -5.26 -7.78
N ASN A 105 -1.25 -6.28 -7.45
CA ASN A 105 -0.21 -6.81 -8.32
C ASN A 105 -0.60 -8.11 -9.01
N PHE A 106 -1.81 -8.62 -8.73
CA PHE A 106 -2.27 -9.91 -9.24
C PHE A 106 -2.59 -9.88 -10.74
N GLY A 107 -2.28 -10.97 -11.41
CA GLY A 107 -2.64 -11.25 -12.80
C GLY A 107 -2.12 -10.20 -13.79
N THR A 108 -2.93 -9.93 -14.81
CA THR A 108 -2.58 -9.06 -15.93
C THR A 108 -2.85 -7.58 -15.70
N ARG A 109 -3.28 -7.18 -14.48
CA ARG A 109 -3.66 -5.79 -14.17
C ARG A 109 -2.55 -4.79 -14.49
N ASN A 110 -1.33 -5.06 -14.05
CA ASN A 110 -0.20 -4.15 -14.26
C ASN A 110 0.21 -4.06 -15.73
N GLU A 111 0.09 -5.15 -16.49
CA GLU A 111 0.31 -5.16 -17.94
C GLU A 111 -0.74 -4.33 -18.67
N ARG A 112 -2.03 -4.49 -18.31
CA ARG A 112 -3.12 -3.68 -18.85
C ARG A 112 -2.92 -2.20 -18.55
N LEU A 113 -2.52 -1.86 -17.34
CA LEU A 113 -2.20 -0.47 -16.97
C LEU A 113 -1.05 0.09 -17.80
N ARG A 114 0.04 -0.66 -18.00
CA ARG A 114 1.17 -0.23 -18.84
C ARG A 114 0.76 -0.04 -20.29
N LYS A 115 -0.03 -0.97 -20.86
CA LYS A 115 -0.53 -0.86 -22.26
C LYS A 115 -1.46 0.34 -22.44
N ASN A 116 -2.32 0.61 -21.47
CA ASN A 116 -3.29 1.72 -21.54
C ASN A 116 -2.70 3.07 -21.12
N HIS A 117 -1.54 3.06 -20.47
CA HIS A 117 -0.85 4.29 -20.09
C HIS A 117 -0.14 4.86 -21.34
N LYS A 118 -0.85 5.68 -22.10
CA LYS A 118 -0.24 6.56 -23.10
C LYS A 118 0.58 7.60 -22.32
N TYR A 119 1.86 7.30 -22.07
CA TYR A 119 2.79 8.31 -21.56
C TYR A 119 2.95 9.38 -22.64
N ASN A 120 2.24 10.47 -22.47
CA ASN A 120 2.56 11.68 -23.19
C ASN A 120 3.88 12.20 -22.62
N LYS A 121 5.01 11.93 -23.30
CA LYS A 121 6.34 12.44 -22.94
C LYS A 121 6.60 13.74 -23.68
N GLY A 122 7.44 14.59 -23.09
CA GLY A 122 7.84 15.86 -23.69
C GLY A 122 6.64 16.77 -23.94
N GLU A 123 6.55 17.38 -25.10
CA GLU A 123 5.51 18.36 -25.48
C GLU A 123 4.08 17.85 -25.38
N LYS A 124 3.86 16.55 -25.51
CA LYS A 124 2.54 15.91 -25.38
C LYS A 124 2.08 15.72 -23.93
N HIS A 125 2.96 15.97 -22.95
CA HIS A 125 2.58 15.84 -21.54
C HIS A 125 1.69 17.01 -21.11
N PRO A 126 0.55 16.78 -20.42
CA PRO A 126 -0.37 17.86 -20.02
C PRO A 126 0.26 19.00 -19.20
N CYS A 127 1.38 18.72 -18.52
CA CYS A 127 2.13 19.68 -17.73
C CYS A 127 3.40 20.19 -18.44
N TYR A 128 3.62 19.84 -19.71
CA TYR A 128 4.80 20.34 -20.46
C TYR A 128 4.73 21.85 -20.61
N GLY A 129 5.83 22.51 -20.31
CA GLY A 129 5.91 23.98 -20.37
C GLY A 129 5.12 24.73 -19.30
N LYS A 130 4.39 24.03 -18.43
CA LYS A 130 3.69 24.65 -17.30
C LYS A 130 4.61 24.73 -16.10
N HIS A 131 4.85 25.93 -15.63
CA HIS A 131 5.60 26.22 -14.42
C HIS A 131 4.64 26.71 -13.32
N HIS A 132 4.96 26.43 -12.08
CA HIS A 132 4.24 27.03 -10.97
C HIS A 132 4.43 28.55 -10.97
N SER A 133 3.40 29.28 -10.57
CA SER A 133 3.51 30.73 -10.37
C SER A 133 4.56 31.05 -9.30
N LYS A 134 5.15 32.26 -9.37
CA LYS A 134 6.12 32.72 -8.37
C LYS A 134 5.58 32.61 -6.94
N ASP A 135 4.30 32.96 -6.74
CA ASP A 135 3.65 32.84 -5.41
C ASP A 135 3.51 31.39 -4.96
N THR A 136 3.20 30.47 -5.86
CA THR A 136 3.16 29.03 -5.54
C THR A 136 4.54 28.51 -5.16
N LEU A 137 5.59 28.87 -5.91
CA LEU A 137 6.96 28.50 -5.60
C LEU A 137 7.41 29.06 -4.25
N LYS A 138 7.04 30.32 -3.94
CA LYS A 138 7.32 30.94 -2.65
C LYS A 138 6.64 30.19 -1.51
N LYS A 139 5.33 29.89 -1.62
CA LYS A 139 4.59 29.09 -0.62
C LYS A 139 5.17 27.68 -0.46
N MET A 140 5.58 27.02 -1.53
CA MET A 140 6.22 25.71 -1.46
C MET A 140 7.56 25.78 -0.72
N SER A 141 8.36 26.83 -0.93
CA SER A 141 9.62 27.05 -0.22
C SER A 141 9.40 27.37 1.27
N GLU A 142 8.42 28.21 1.58
CA GLU A 142 8.09 28.60 2.97
C GLU A 142 7.51 27.44 3.78
N ASN A 143 6.72 26.55 3.15
CA ASN A 143 6.10 25.40 3.79
C ASN A 143 6.98 24.14 3.73
N HIS A 144 8.16 24.21 3.10
CA HIS A 144 9.06 23.07 3.05
C HIS A 144 9.68 22.86 4.43
N ALA A 145 9.46 21.65 5.00
CA ALA A 145 10.10 21.30 6.27
C ALA A 145 11.62 21.40 6.13
N ASP A 146 12.28 22.08 7.06
CA ASP A 146 13.74 22.11 7.12
C ASP A 146 14.26 20.72 7.52
N ILE A 147 14.63 19.94 6.53
CA ILE A 147 15.24 18.61 6.68
C ILE A 147 16.76 18.65 6.47
N SER A 148 17.38 19.83 6.61
CA SER A 148 18.83 19.98 6.42
C SER A 148 19.61 19.31 7.56
N ASN A 149 20.79 18.81 7.23
CA ASN A 149 21.78 18.30 8.19
C ASN A 149 21.19 17.28 9.20
N GLU A 150 21.19 17.64 10.47
CA GLU A 150 20.73 16.79 11.58
C GLU A 150 19.22 16.58 11.64
N LYS A 151 18.43 17.50 11.07
CA LYS A 151 16.96 17.42 10.99
C LYS A 151 16.49 16.41 9.94
N HIS A 152 17.39 15.94 9.08
CA HIS A 152 17.04 14.95 8.07
C HIS A 152 16.65 13.61 8.72
N PRO A 153 15.51 12.97 8.38
CA PRO A 153 15.05 11.71 9.00
C PRO A 153 16.06 10.55 8.90
N ARG A 154 16.96 10.59 7.90
CA ARG A 154 18.03 9.60 7.69
C ARG A 154 19.40 10.09 8.15
N ALA A 155 19.48 11.19 8.89
CA ALA A 155 20.75 11.67 9.42
C ALA A 155 21.34 10.60 10.36
N LYS A 156 22.61 10.28 10.13
CA LYS A 156 23.37 9.31 10.94
C LYS A 156 24.31 10.06 11.83
N LYS A 157 24.19 9.83 13.12
CA LYS A 157 25.11 10.35 14.12
C LYS A 157 26.42 9.58 14.03
N VAL A 158 27.55 10.29 14.17
CA VAL A 158 28.89 9.71 14.14
C VAL A 158 29.71 10.26 15.29
N ILE A 159 30.65 9.46 15.76
CA ILE A 159 31.68 9.84 16.71
C ILE A 159 33.07 9.75 16.04
N CYS A 160 33.88 10.75 16.24
CA CYS A 160 35.30 10.66 15.94
C CYS A 160 36.00 10.00 17.12
N ILE A 161 36.49 8.78 16.97
CA ILE A 161 37.18 8.02 18.03
C ILE A 161 38.47 8.70 18.44
N THR A 162 39.19 9.28 17.48
CA THR A 162 40.47 9.95 17.73
C THR A 162 40.32 11.17 18.63
N THR A 163 39.25 11.95 18.49
CA THR A 163 39.05 13.19 19.27
C THR A 163 37.94 13.06 20.33
N ASN A 164 37.24 11.91 20.36
CA ASN A 164 36.09 11.66 21.22
C ASN A 164 34.90 12.63 20.99
N GLU A 165 34.85 13.30 19.84
CA GLU A 165 33.76 14.25 19.50
C GLU A 165 32.62 13.57 18.80
N LYS A 166 31.39 13.98 19.19
CA LYS A 166 30.12 13.46 18.68
C LYS A 166 29.47 14.46 17.73
N PHE A 167 28.94 13.97 16.63
CA PHE A 167 28.25 14.77 15.61
C PHE A 167 26.88 14.21 15.29
N ASN A 168 25.88 15.07 15.21
CA ASN A 168 24.51 14.68 14.92
C ASN A 168 24.30 14.25 13.45
N CYS A 169 25.20 14.63 12.55
CA CYS A 169 25.21 14.10 11.18
C CYS A 169 26.64 14.10 10.60
N ILE A 170 26.83 13.25 9.59
CA ILE A 170 28.11 13.10 8.90
C ILE A 170 28.57 14.39 8.21
N LYS A 171 27.61 15.21 7.72
CA LYS A 171 27.92 16.46 7.03
C LYS A 171 28.64 17.45 7.95
N ILE A 172 28.13 17.66 9.17
CA ILE A 172 28.75 18.55 10.17
C ILE A 172 30.16 18.05 10.53
N ALA A 173 30.32 16.74 10.71
CA ALA A 173 31.62 16.13 10.98
C ALA A 173 32.62 16.36 9.81
N SER A 174 32.13 16.20 8.59
CA SER A 174 32.90 16.43 7.35
C SER A 174 33.35 17.87 7.20
N GLU A 175 32.46 18.83 7.46
CA GLU A 175 32.76 20.26 7.39
C GLU A 175 33.77 20.68 8.44
N LYS A 176 33.65 20.22 9.70
CA LYS A 176 34.57 20.57 10.78
C LYS A 176 36.02 20.11 10.53
N TYR A 177 36.16 18.90 10.01
CA TYR A 177 37.49 18.30 9.81
C TYR A 177 37.97 18.31 8.36
N ASN A 178 37.27 19.01 7.47
CA ASN A 178 37.50 19.00 6.03
C ASN A 178 37.72 17.59 5.47
N ALA A 179 36.93 16.64 5.95
CA ALA A 179 37.00 15.23 5.60
C ALA A 179 35.91 14.83 4.61
N ASN A 180 36.24 13.96 3.67
CA ASN A 180 35.22 13.51 2.67
C ASN A 180 34.16 12.63 3.32
N GLN A 181 32.88 13.00 3.16
CA GLN A 181 31.73 12.28 3.73
C GLN A 181 31.68 10.80 3.36
N SER A 182 31.99 10.47 2.09
CA SER A 182 32.02 9.08 1.63
C SER A 182 33.12 8.26 2.31
N GLN A 183 34.25 8.88 2.65
CA GLN A 183 35.32 8.20 3.40
C GLN A 183 34.96 8.02 4.86
N ILE A 184 34.30 8.99 5.50
CA ILE A 184 33.73 8.85 6.86
C ILE A 184 32.75 7.66 6.89
N ILE A 185 31.84 7.55 5.91
CA ILE A 185 30.90 6.42 5.79
C ILE A 185 31.64 5.08 5.63
N LYS A 186 32.71 5.04 4.83
CA LYS A 186 33.51 3.81 4.66
C LYS A 186 34.24 3.43 5.96
N CYS A 187 34.74 4.41 6.70
CA CYS A 187 35.37 4.20 8.00
C CYS A 187 34.38 3.62 9.00
N CYS A 188 33.18 4.24 9.16
CA CYS A 188 32.10 3.75 10.02
C CYS A 188 31.57 2.35 9.65
N LYS A 189 31.80 1.90 8.42
CA LYS A 189 31.45 0.55 7.93
C LYS A 189 32.61 -0.44 7.99
N GLY A 190 33.74 -0.07 8.56
CA GLY A 190 34.94 -0.89 8.61
C GLY A 190 35.65 -1.10 7.26
N LYS A 191 35.24 -0.35 6.20
CA LYS A 191 35.81 -0.46 4.84
C LYS A 191 37.04 0.46 4.62
N ALA A 192 37.31 1.35 5.54
CA ALA A 192 38.48 2.22 5.56
C ALA A 192 39.00 2.35 7.00
N LYS A 193 40.29 2.41 7.18
CA LYS A 193 40.95 2.53 8.51
C LYS A 193 40.79 3.94 9.11
N SER A 194 40.66 4.98 8.29
CA SER A 194 40.53 6.36 8.72
C SER A 194 39.94 7.24 7.62
N ALA A 195 39.44 8.41 7.98
CA ALA A 195 38.88 9.40 7.03
C ALA A 195 39.22 10.82 7.51
N GLY A 196 40.12 11.50 6.82
CA GLY A 196 40.62 12.83 7.16
C GLY A 196 41.79 12.79 8.15
N LYS A 197 42.29 13.99 8.46
CA LYS A 197 43.35 14.22 9.44
C LYS A 197 42.95 15.36 10.37
N HIS A 198 43.40 15.30 11.62
CA HIS A 198 43.18 16.38 12.56
C HIS A 198 43.95 17.63 12.11
N PRO A 199 43.34 18.82 12.08
CA PRO A 199 43.97 20.00 11.48
C PRO A 199 45.20 20.49 12.20
N ILE A 200 45.36 20.20 13.50
CA ILE A 200 46.50 20.62 14.30
C ILE A 200 47.51 19.50 14.48
N THR A 201 47.05 18.31 14.96
CA THR A 201 47.97 17.20 15.32
C THR A 201 48.36 16.34 14.13
N ASN A 202 47.72 16.51 12.97
CA ASN A 202 47.90 15.73 11.74
C ASN A 202 47.62 14.23 11.89
N GLU A 203 47.02 13.81 13.01
CA GLU A 203 46.61 12.43 13.30
C GLU A 203 45.46 11.99 12.37
N LYS A 204 45.46 10.72 11.99
CA LYS A 204 44.42 10.13 11.18
C LYS A 204 43.14 10.00 12.00
N LEU A 205 42.03 10.50 11.46
CA LEU A 205 40.74 10.46 12.14
C LEU A 205 40.01 9.13 11.87
N VAL A 206 39.56 8.48 12.95
CA VAL A 206 38.80 7.24 12.94
C VAL A 206 37.38 7.53 13.34
N TRP A 207 36.39 6.94 12.62
CA TRP A 207 34.99 7.25 12.75
C TRP A 207 34.14 6.02 12.97
N GLU A 208 33.14 6.13 13.86
CA GLU A 208 32.15 5.11 14.09
C GLU A 208 30.75 5.72 14.10
N TYR A 209 29.73 4.88 13.83
CA TYR A 209 28.35 5.30 14.03
C TYR A 209 28.05 5.38 15.52
N TYR A 210 27.45 6.49 15.91
CA TYR A 210 26.99 6.67 17.28
C TYR A 210 25.53 6.26 17.40
N PRO A 211 25.10 5.44 18.38
CA PRO A 211 23.71 5.03 18.55
C PRO A 211 22.79 6.23 18.76
N LYS A 212 21.53 6.05 18.33
CA LYS A 212 20.46 7.05 18.54
C LYS A 212 20.13 7.23 20.00
#